data_1e91e9255489703a1ab87919bd98a380
#
_entry.id   1e91e9255489703a1ab87919bd98a380
#
_cell.length_a   1.000
_cell.length_b   1.000
_cell.length_c   1.000
_cell.angle_alpha   90.00
_cell.angle_beta   90.00
_cell.angle_gamma   90.00
#
_symmetry.space_group_name_H-M   'P 1'
#
loop_
_entity.id
_entity.type
_entity.pdbx_description
1 polymer ?
#
loop_
_entity_poly.entity_id
_entity_poly.type
_entity_poly.pdbx_seq_one_letter_code
_entity_poly.pdbx_strand_id
1 'polypeptide(L)'
;MSDTVCLKRSEWFVETFFPGIRRCKLDAFRIDKEIFKGKSKYQDIHVFESRGFGRILALDGIIQFSQSDEFIYHEVIAHIPLMTHPHPRRFLVVGGGDGGVLREAVKHPLKELYQVEIDQEVVGICKKYFPFVSGGAFLDKRLRVCFEDGKNFINKYKNFFEVIVVDSTDPVGPGKALFQGGFYTSVFNALTNDGIAIFQLGPFIDFGLIIKSIAKKLKAHARFVCPVRLPMPSYSCGSEYCFMLASKKIDPAKLTPGILGQRLALRLKHKANSLKYYSPQIHQASLVMPKIWRV
;
A
#
# COMPACT_ATOMS: atom_id res chain seq x y z
N MET A 1 -24.67 -36.13 3.52
CA MET A 1 -24.91 -35.47 2.22
C MET A 1 -23.79 -34.51 1.99
N SER A 2 -22.85 -34.81 1.08
CA SER A 2 -21.74 -33.92 0.77
C SER A 2 -22.24 -32.94 -0.30
N ASP A 3 -22.64 -31.74 0.12
CA ASP A 3 -22.87 -30.66 -0.82
C ASP A 3 -21.52 -30.21 -1.37
N THR A 4 -21.09 -30.85 -2.44
CA THR A 4 -19.96 -30.37 -3.21
C THR A 4 -20.39 -29.05 -3.85
N VAL A 5 -19.94 -27.94 -3.29
CA VAL A 5 -20.17 -26.61 -3.89
C VAL A 5 -19.42 -26.56 -5.21
N CYS A 6 -20.12 -26.79 -6.30
CA CYS A 6 -19.57 -26.58 -7.64
C CYS A 6 -19.58 -25.09 -7.94
N LEU A 7 -18.43 -24.42 -7.86
CA LEU A 7 -18.28 -23.01 -8.20
C LEU A 7 -18.46 -22.85 -9.72
N LYS A 8 -19.57 -22.27 -10.15
CA LYS A 8 -19.73 -21.85 -11.53
C LYS A 8 -18.81 -20.65 -11.77
N ARG A 9 -17.79 -20.78 -12.62
CA ARG A 9 -16.81 -19.72 -12.93
C ARG A 9 -17.44 -18.38 -13.35
N SER A 10 -18.63 -18.39 -13.91
CA SER A 10 -19.37 -17.17 -14.27
C SER A 10 -19.92 -16.39 -13.08
N GLU A 11 -20.01 -17.01 -11.89
CA GLU A 11 -20.56 -16.41 -10.69
C GLU A 11 -19.47 -16.06 -9.65
N TRP A 12 -18.22 -16.47 -9.91
CA TRP A 12 -17.13 -16.30 -8.98
C TRP A 12 -15.89 -15.70 -9.66
N PHE A 13 -15.35 -14.65 -9.04
CA PHE A 13 -14.00 -14.21 -9.31
C PHE A 13 -13.05 -15.14 -8.54
N VAL A 14 -12.17 -15.78 -9.25
CA VAL A 14 -11.14 -16.65 -8.64
C VAL A 14 -9.80 -15.96 -8.84
N GLU A 15 -9.13 -15.65 -7.75
CA GLU A 15 -7.80 -15.08 -7.79
C GLU A 15 -6.81 -16.13 -8.34
N THR A 16 -6.12 -15.77 -9.42
CA THR A 16 -5.30 -16.73 -10.18
C THR A 16 -3.81 -16.61 -9.92
N PHE A 17 -3.42 -15.61 -9.11
CA PHE A 17 -2.03 -15.34 -8.85
C PHE A 17 -1.54 -16.04 -7.59
N PHE A 18 -0.64 -17.01 -7.77
CA PHE A 18 0.01 -17.72 -6.68
C PHE A 18 1.51 -17.88 -6.97
N PRO A 19 2.37 -16.94 -6.52
CA PRO A 19 3.82 -17.15 -6.56
C PRO A 19 4.19 -18.20 -5.52
N GLY A 20 4.68 -19.37 -5.95
CA GLY A 20 5.33 -20.33 -5.08
C GLY A 20 4.43 -21.43 -4.50
N ILE A 21 4.41 -21.58 -3.19
CA ILE A 21 4.00 -22.79 -2.44
C ILE A 21 2.48 -23.09 -2.47
N ARG A 22 1.62 -22.14 -2.92
CA ARG A 22 0.18 -22.23 -2.71
C ARG A 22 -0.67 -22.55 -3.95
N ARG A 23 -0.22 -23.43 -4.80
CA ARG A 23 -1.09 -24.02 -5.83
C ARG A 23 -2.28 -24.84 -5.28
N CYS A 24 -2.37 -24.98 -3.95
CA CYS A 24 -3.39 -25.80 -3.29
C CYS A 24 -4.49 -24.97 -2.61
N LYS A 25 -4.45 -23.61 -2.70
CA LYS A 25 -5.47 -22.71 -2.14
C LYS A 25 -5.95 -21.75 -3.22
N LEU A 26 -7.23 -21.50 -3.25
CA LEU A 26 -7.87 -20.51 -4.09
C LEU A 26 -8.63 -19.53 -3.21
N ASP A 27 -8.46 -18.23 -3.46
CA ASP A 27 -9.34 -17.21 -2.93
C ASP A 27 -10.38 -16.89 -4.00
N ALA A 28 -11.66 -16.96 -3.63
CA ALA A 28 -12.76 -16.76 -4.54
C ALA A 28 -13.80 -15.79 -3.95
N PHE A 29 -14.21 -14.82 -4.74
CA PHE A 29 -15.22 -13.82 -4.38
C PHE A 29 -16.44 -14.01 -5.28
N ARG A 30 -17.63 -14.08 -4.68
CA ARG A 30 -18.86 -14.15 -5.48
C ARG A 30 -19.05 -12.82 -6.20
N ILE A 31 -19.33 -12.89 -7.50
CA ILE A 31 -19.70 -11.73 -8.31
C ILE A 31 -21.22 -11.59 -8.21
N ASP A 32 -21.69 -10.64 -7.41
CA ASP A 32 -23.12 -10.32 -7.37
C ASP A 32 -23.49 -9.36 -8.52
N LYS A 33 -22.54 -8.51 -8.95
CA LYS A 33 -22.70 -7.61 -10.09
C LYS A 33 -21.36 -7.27 -10.72
N GLU A 34 -21.23 -7.50 -12.02
CA GLU A 34 -20.12 -6.96 -12.81
C GLU A 34 -20.38 -5.47 -13.11
N ILE A 35 -19.41 -4.60 -12.82
CA ILE A 35 -19.52 -3.14 -13.00
C ILE A 35 -18.71 -2.70 -14.22
N PHE A 36 -17.47 -3.20 -14.32
CA PHE A 36 -16.57 -2.89 -15.42
C PHE A 36 -15.57 -4.01 -15.60
N LYS A 37 -15.33 -4.37 -16.85
CA LYS A 37 -14.27 -5.29 -17.25
C LYS A 37 -13.63 -4.76 -18.52
N GLY A 38 -12.32 -4.59 -18.51
CA GLY A 38 -11.58 -4.01 -19.61
C GLY A 38 -10.09 -4.19 -19.43
N LYS A 39 -9.33 -3.50 -20.27
CA LYS A 39 -7.87 -3.57 -20.27
C LYS A 39 -7.29 -2.19 -20.53
N SER A 40 -6.29 -1.81 -19.74
CA SER A 40 -5.43 -0.67 -20.04
C SER A 40 -4.26 -1.09 -20.93
N LYS A 41 -3.39 -0.15 -21.23
CA LYS A 41 -2.10 -0.46 -21.88
C LYS A 41 -1.24 -1.43 -21.07
N TYR A 42 -1.42 -1.48 -19.74
CA TYR A 42 -0.52 -2.16 -18.81
C TYR A 42 -1.10 -3.43 -18.22
N GLN A 43 -2.43 -3.51 -18.02
CA GLN A 43 -3.03 -4.59 -17.23
C GLN A 43 -4.52 -4.77 -17.53
N ASP A 44 -5.05 -5.95 -17.23
CA ASP A 44 -6.47 -6.22 -17.24
C ASP A 44 -7.12 -5.62 -15.99
N ILE A 45 -8.30 -4.99 -16.15
CA ILE A 45 -9.01 -4.29 -15.07
C ILE A 45 -10.39 -4.90 -14.90
N HIS A 46 -10.73 -5.34 -13.69
CA HIS A 46 -12.05 -5.86 -13.36
C HIS A 46 -12.60 -5.17 -12.11
N VAL A 47 -13.80 -4.58 -12.21
CA VAL A 47 -14.54 -3.97 -11.11
C VAL A 47 -15.87 -4.71 -10.97
N PHE A 48 -16.14 -5.23 -9.78
CA PHE A 48 -17.36 -5.94 -9.47
C PHE A 48 -17.81 -5.71 -8.03
N GLU A 49 -19.06 -6.05 -7.72
CA GLU A 49 -19.63 -6.05 -6.37
C GLU A 49 -19.73 -7.48 -5.84
N SER A 50 -19.35 -7.65 -4.58
CA SER A 50 -19.46 -8.91 -3.83
C SER A 50 -20.09 -8.64 -2.48
N ARG A 51 -21.15 -9.42 -2.13
CA ARG A 51 -21.84 -9.26 -0.85
C ARG A 51 -20.86 -9.46 0.31
N GLY A 52 -20.86 -8.52 1.25
CA GLY A 52 -19.96 -8.51 2.40
C GLY A 52 -18.64 -7.78 2.17
N PHE A 53 -18.11 -7.74 0.92
CA PHE A 53 -16.91 -7.00 0.59
C PHE A 53 -17.18 -5.66 -0.12
N GLY A 54 -18.42 -5.46 -0.61
CA GLY A 54 -18.79 -4.28 -1.38
C GLY A 54 -18.11 -4.30 -2.76
N ARG A 55 -17.73 -3.13 -3.22
CA ARG A 55 -17.07 -3.00 -4.54
C ARG A 55 -15.60 -3.40 -4.44
N ILE A 56 -15.15 -4.20 -5.41
CA ILE A 56 -13.80 -4.78 -5.48
C ILE A 56 -13.13 -4.33 -6.78
N LEU A 57 -11.86 -3.96 -6.70
CA LEU A 57 -10.96 -3.78 -7.84
C LEU A 57 -10.02 -4.97 -7.92
N ALA A 58 -9.94 -5.56 -9.10
CA ALA A 58 -8.91 -6.53 -9.45
C ALA A 58 -8.12 -6.07 -10.67
N LEU A 59 -6.80 -6.26 -10.64
CA LEU A 59 -5.86 -5.99 -11.73
C LEU A 59 -5.11 -7.28 -12.06
N ASP A 60 -5.06 -7.65 -13.34
CA ASP A 60 -4.44 -8.90 -13.81
C ASP A 60 -4.90 -10.16 -13.04
N GLY A 61 -6.17 -10.18 -12.60
CA GLY A 61 -6.74 -11.28 -11.82
C GLY A 61 -6.34 -11.32 -10.35
N ILE A 62 -5.77 -10.24 -9.81
CA ILE A 62 -5.35 -10.09 -8.41
C ILE A 62 -6.20 -9.00 -7.76
N ILE A 63 -6.77 -9.28 -6.59
CA ILE A 63 -7.50 -8.28 -5.82
C ILE A 63 -6.55 -7.18 -5.35
N GLN A 64 -6.89 -5.93 -5.67
CA GLN A 64 -6.14 -4.76 -5.24
C GLN A 64 -6.70 -4.14 -3.97
N PHE A 65 -8.02 -4.13 -3.83
CA PHE A 65 -8.71 -3.75 -2.59
C PHE A 65 -10.20 -4.09 -2.67
N SER A 66 -10.84 -4.13 -1.52
CA SER A 66 -12.29 -4.18 -1.35
C SER A 66 -12.79 -2.95 -0.58
N GLN A 67 -14.03 -2.56 -0.83
CA GLN A 67 -14.67 -1.44 -0.14
C GLN A 67 -14.76 -1.66 1.38
N SER A 68 -14.83 -2.91 1.83
CA SER A 68 -15.04 -3.26 3.23
C SER A 68 -13.80 -3.06 4.10
N ASP A 69 -12.58 -3.16 3.55
CA ASP A 69 -11.35 -3.19 4.34
C ASP A 69 -10.18 -2.35 3.78
N GLU A 70 -10.34 -1.65 2.65
CA GLU A 70 -9.31 -0.83 2.03
C GLU A 70 -8.68 0.18 3.00
N PHE A 71 -9.49 0.68 3.94
CA PHE A 71 -9.02 1.66 4.91
C PHE A 71 -7.92 1.13 5.83
N ILE A 72 -7.90 -0.17 6.12
CA ILE A 72 -6.85 -0.80 6.93
C ILE A 72 -5.50 -0.61 6.24
N TYR A 73 -5.44 -0.95 4.95
CA TYR A 73 -4.25 -0.82 4.13
C TYR A 73 -3.79 0.63 4.03
N HIS A 74 -4.68 1.52 3.57
CA HIS A 74 -4.34 2.91 3.27
C HIS A 74 -3.97 3.71 4.51
N GLU A 75 -4.66 3.51 5.62
CA GLU A 75 -4.32 4.17 6.88
C GLU A 75 -2.94 3.70 7.40
N VAL A 76 -2.64 2.41 7.33
CA VAL A 76 -1.36 1.88 7.84
C VAL A 76 -0.19 2.35 6.96
N ILE A 77 -0.27 2.18 5.64
CA ILE A 77 0.85 2.52 4.74
C ILE A 77 1.14 4.03 4.71
N ALA A 78 0.12 4.88 4.89
CA ALA A 78 0.30 6.32 4.91
C ALA A 78 0.70 6.85 6.29
N HIS A 79 -0.05 6.48 7.36
CA HIS A 79 0.15 7.10 8.67
C HIS A 79 1.41 6.59 9.38
N ILE A 80 1.80 5.33 9.23
CA ILE A 80 3.01 4.83 9.91
C ILE A 80 4.25 5.65 9.52
N PRO A 81 4.64 5.82 8.25
CA PRO A 81 5.81 6.61 7.92
C PRO A 81 5.63 8.10 8.22
N LEU A 82 4.44 8.67 7.97
CA LEU A 82 4.17 10.08 8.25
C LEU A 82 4.18 10.41 9.75
N MET A 83 3.72 9.50 10.62
CA MET A 83 3.79 9.69 12.06
C MET A 83 5.17 9.35 12.63
N THR A 84 5.94 8.49 11.96
CA THR A 84 7.32 8.19 12.34
C THR A 84 8.22 9.38 12.08
N HIS A 85 8.11 10.05 10.94
CA HIS A 85 8.92 11.24 10.67
C HIS A 85 8.49 12.44 11.55
N PRO A 86 9.43 13.17 12.19
CA PRO A 86 9.07 14.27 13.11
C PRO A 86 8.42 15.45 12.40
N HIS A 87 8.85 15.81 11.20
CA HIS A 87 8.39 16.99 10.45
C HIS A 87 8.30 16.72 8.95
N PRO A 88 7.38 15.83 8.48
CA PRO A 88 7.26 15.56 7.04
C PRO A 88 6.66 16.78 6.32
N ARG A 89 7.27 17.16 5.21
CA ARG A 89 6.84 18.29 4.38
C ARG A 89 6.50 17.87 2.96
N ARG A 90 7.33 17.03 2.34
CA ARG A 90 7.18 16.56 0.97
C ARG A 90 7.01 15.04 0.98
N PHE A 91 5.93 14.65 0.40
CA PHE A 91 5.48 13.27 0.36
C PHE A 91 5.39 12.79 -1.09
N LEU A 92 5.86 11.60 -1.35
CA LEU A 92 5.71 10.93 -2.64
C LEU A 92 5.02 9.59 -2.44
N VAL A 93 4.03 9.27 -3.27
CA VAL A 93 3.58 7.91 -3.49
C VAL A 93 3.93 7.47 -4.91
N VAL A 94 4.59 6.32 -5.03
CA VAL A 94 4.88 5.63 -6.29
C VAL A 94 3.85 4.54 -6.44
N GLY A 95 2.99 4.64 -7.46
CA GLY A 95 1.78 3.84 -7.60
C GLY A 95 0.57 4.47 -6.89
N GLY A 96 -0.26 3.65 -6.26
CA GLY A 96 -1.43 4.10 -5.51
C GLY A 96 -2.49 4.76 -6.39
N GLY A 97 -2.73 4.23 -7.58
CA GLY A 97 -3.65 4.78 -8.57
C GLY A 97 -5.10 4.93 -8.10
N ASP A 98 -5.48 4.23 -7.04
CA ASP A 98 -6.80 4.35 -6.40
C ASP A 98 -6.99 5.65 -5.60
N GLY A 99 -5.88 6.27 -5.14
CA GLY A 99 -5.88 7.50 -4.37
C GLY A 99 -6.14 7.32 -2.87
N GLY A 100 -6.20 6.10 -2.35
CA GLY A 100 -6.42 5.82 -0.93
C GLY A 100 -5.27 6.30 -0.05
N VAL A 101 -4.03 6.06 -0.48
CA VAL A 101 -2.82 6.61 0.17
C VAL A 101 -2.86 8.15 0.17
N LEU A 102 -3.28 8.77 -0.93
CA LEU A 102 -3.44 10.23 -1.00
C LEU A 102 -4.50 10.74 -0.04
N ARG A 103 -5.66 10.04 0.08
CA ARG A 103 -6.73 10.40 1.03
C ARG A 103 -6.18 10.51 2.45
N GLU A 104 -5.31 9.59 2.84
CA GLU A 104 -4.72 9.62 4.16
C GLU A 104 -3.62 10.69 4.27
N ALA A 105 -2.79 10.84 3.25
CA ALA A 105 -1.70 11.82 3.25
C ALA A 105 -2.19 13.27 3.29
N VAL A 106 -3.30 13.63 2.61
CA VAL A 106 -3.84 15.01 2.63
C VAL A 106 -4.38 15.43 3.99
N LYS A 107 -4.59 14.49 4.92
CA LYS A 107 -4.96 14.79 6.31
C LYS A 107 -3.81 15.44 7.07
N HIS A 108 -2.56 15.24 6.64
CA HIS A 108 -1.35 15.78 7.27
C HIS A 108 -1.02 17.19 6.76
N PRO A 109 -0.30 18.01 7.57
CA PRO A 109 0.12 19.36 7.21
C PRO A 109 1.35 19.35 6.28
N LEU A 110 1.27 18.58 5.20
CA LEU A 110 2.31 18.52 4.17
C LEU A 110 2.31 19.80 3.34
N LYS A 111 3.47 20.19 2.82
CA LYS A 111 3.60 21.32 1.89
C LYS A 111 3.33 20.90 0.44
N GLU A 112 3.85 19.73 0.07
CA GLU A 112 3.75 19.20 -1.28
C GLU A 112 3.50 17.70 -1.22
N LEU A 113 2.60 17.24 -2.08
CA LEU A 113 2.30 15.84 -2.31
C LEU A 113 2.56 15.51 -3.78
N TYR A 114 3.19 14.38 -4.00
CA TYR A 114 3.45 13.86 -5.34
C TYR A 114 2.87 12.46 -5.46
N GLN A 115 2.27 12.19 -6.60
CA GLN A 115 1.94 10.84 -7.03
C GLN A 115 2.56 10.61 -8.40
N VAL A 116 3.23 9.48 -8.56
CA VAL A 116 3.64 8.99 -9.86
C VAL A 116 3.01 7.63 -10.12
N GLU A 117 2.20 7.57 -11.16
CA GLU A 117 1.47 6.37 -11.57
C GLU A 117 1.71 6.14 -13.07
N ILE A 118 1.98 4.88 -13.44
CA ILE A 118 2.24 4.56 -14.85
C ILE A 118 0.93 4.40 -15.63
N ASP A 119 -0.14 3.96 -14.95
CA ASP A 119 -1.42 3.63 -15.57
C ASP A 119 -2.49 4.70 -15.29
N GLN A 120 -2.60 5.66 -16.19
CA GLN A 120 -3.60 6.72 -16.11
C GLN A 120 -5.04 6.19 -16.14
N GLU A 121 -5.27 5.05 -16.82
CA GLU A 121 -6.61 4.46 -16.94
C GLU A 121 -7.08 3.92 -15.59
N VAL A 122 -6.21 3.28 -14.81
CA VAL A 122 -6.54 2.84 -13.45
C VAL A 122 -6.98 4.02 -12.59
N VAL A 123 -6.27 5.15 -12.64
CA VAL A 123 -6.68 6.36 -11.92
C VAL A 123 -8.07 6.84 -12.36
N GLY A 124 -8.35 6.83 -13.67
CA GLY A 124 -9.65 7.19 -14.23
C GLY A 124 -10.78 6.27 -13.76
N ILE A 125 -10.54 4.95 -13.78
CA ILE A 125 -11.46 3.92 -13.31
C ILE A 125 -11.73 4.08 -11.81
N CYS A 126 -10.68 4.29 -10.99
CA CYS A 126 -10.83 4.48 -9.56
C CYS A 126 -11.61 5.76 -9.22
N LYS A 127 -11.33 6.87 -9.89
CA LYS A 127 -12.13 8.11 -9.75
C LYS A 127 -13.61 7.90 -10.07
N LYS A 128 -13.91 7.11 -11.10
CA LYS A 128 -15.28 6.86 -11.56
C LYS A 128 -16.04 5.88 -10.66
N TYR A 129 -15.43 4.77 -10.31
CA TYR A 129 -16.13 3.67 -9.64
C TYR A 129 -15.84 3.58 -8.14
N PHE A 130 -14.76 4.20 -7.65
CA PHE A 130 -14.35 4.20 -6.25
C PHE A 130 -14.08 5.61 -5.68
N PRO A 131 -14.96 6.60 -5.90
CA PRO A 131 -14.73 7.97 -5.45
C PRO A 131 -14.53 8.07 -3.92
N PHE A 132 -15.08 7.13 -3.17
CA PHE A 132 -14.94 7.04 -1.72
C PHE A 132 -13.51 6.66 -1.27
N VAL A 133 -12.73 5.95 -2.11
CA VAL A 133 -11.35 5.57 -1.80
C VAL A 133 -10.45 6.80 -1.79
N SER A 134 -10.49 7.60 -2.84
CA SER A 134 -9.69 8.82 -2.90
C SER A 134 -10.25 9.97 -2.03
N GLY A 135 -11.57 9.94 -1.70
CA GLY A 135 -12.20 10.94 -0.84
C GLY A 135 -11.96 12.40 -1.24
N GLY A 136 -11.80 12.66 -2.54
CA GLY A 136 -11.50 14.00 -3.07
C GLY A 136 -10.01 14.40 -3.02
N ALA A 137 -9.11 13.53 -2.61
CA ALA A 137 -7.68 13.84 -2.48
C ALA A 137 -7.04 14.32 -3.80
N PHE A 138 -7.53 13.86 -4.94
CA PHE A 138 -7.09 14.34 -6.26
C PHE A 138 -7.37 15.82 -6.53
N LEU A 139 -8.20 16.47 -5.72
CA LEU A 139 -8.50 17.90 -5.83
C LEU A 139 -7.65 18.76 -4.88
N ASP A 140 -6.79 18.15 -4.06
CA ASP A 140 -5.92 18.90 -3.14
C ASP A 140 -4.91 19.74 -3.91
N LYS A 141 -4.88 21.05 -3.63
CA LYS A 141 -4.01 22.01 -4.35
C LYS A 141 -2.51 21.76 -4.15
N ARG A 142 -2.13 20.98 -3.14
CA ARG A 142 -0.74 20.61 -2.86
C ARG A 142 -0.27 19.43 -3.68
N LEU A 143 -1.20 18.69 -4.33
CA LEU A 143 -0.93 17.46 -5.04
C LEU A 143 -0.48 17.73 -6.49
N ARG A 144 0.58 17.02 -6.88
CA ARG A 144 1.05 16.89 -8.26
C ARG A 144 0.97 15.43 -8.68
N VAL A 145 0.15 15.13 -9.68
CA VAL A 145 0.04 13.78 -10.26
C VAL A 145 0.83 13.74 -11.55
N CYS A 146 1.72 12.76 -11.68
CA CYS A 146 2.55 12.52 -12.85
C CYS A 146 2.26 11.12 -13.41
N PHE A 147 2.05 11.02 -14.72
CA PHE A 147 1.82 9.74 -15.40
C PHE A 147 3.09 9.33 -16.14
N GLU A 148 3.97 8.61 -15.44
CA GLU A 148 5.23 8.12 -15.99
C GLU A 148 5.78 6.94 -15.14
N ASP A 149 6.84 6.30 -15.62
CA ASP A 149 7.55 5.27 -14.88
C ASP A 149 8.12 5.81 -13.56
N GLY A 150 7.78 5.14 -12.43
CA GLY A 150 8.16 5.57 -11.09
C GLY A 150 9.67 5.63 -10.85
N LYS A 151 10.47 4.74 -11.50
CA LYS A 151 11.93 4.76 -11.41
C LYS A 151 12.51 5.96 -12.13
N ASN A 152 11.97 6.29 -13.30
CA ASN A 152 12.40 7.46 -14.07
C ASN A 152 12.05 8.75 -13.32
N PHE A 153 10.85 8.81 -12.73
CA PHE A 153 10.43 9.95 -11.93
C PHE A 153 11.34 10.16 -10.72
N ILE A 154 11.60 9.14 -9.93
CA ILE A 154 12.33 9.26 -8.67
C ILE A 154 13.79 9.66 -8.88
N ASN A 155 14.40 9.27 -10.01
CA ASN A 155 15.77 9.63 -10.38
C ASN A 155 15.97 11.14 -10.63
N LYS A 156 14.89 11.91 -10.83
CA LYS A 156 14.93 13.37 -10.99
C LYS A 156 15.20 14.09 -9.66
N TYR A 157 15.10 13.39 -8.52
CA TYR A 157 15.17 13.99 -7.19
C TYR A 157 16.37 13.48 -6.39
N LYS A 158 16.97 14.37 -5.61
CA LYS A 158 18.03 14.06 -4.64
C LYS A 158 17.75 14.83 -3.35
N ASN A 159 17.80 14.14 -2.21
CA ASN A 159 17.64 14.73 -0.88
C ASN A 159 16.39 15.66 -0.79
N PHE A 160 15.27 15.18 -1.30
CA PHE A 160 14.08 16.01 -1.50
C PHE A 160 12.89 15.58 -0.66
N PHE A 161 12.51 14.31 -0.66
CA PHE A 161 11.33 13.82 0.04
C PHE A 161 11.63 13.41 1.48
N GLU A 162 10.79 13.81 2.43
CA GLU A 162 10.85 13.31 3.80
C GLU A 162 10.22 11.93 3.93
N VAL A 163 9.15 11.66 3.14
CA VAL A 163 8.47 10.36 3.14
C VAL A 163 8.19 9.92 1.71
N ILE A 164 8.55 8.67 1.42
CA ILE A 164 8.21 7.99 0.16
C ILE A 164 7.43 6.72 0.49
N VAL A 165 6.27 6.57 -0.13
CA VAL A 165 5.47 5.34 -0.13
C VAL A 165 5.61 4.67 -1.49
N VAL A 166 5.98 3.41 -1.51
CA VAL A 166 5.98 2.58 -2.73
C VAL A 166 4.80 1.62 -2.61
N ASP A 167 3.73 1.99 -3.30
CA ASP A 167 2.44 1.33 -3.33
C ASP A 167 2.18 0.82 -4.75
N SER A 168 2.96 -0.17 -5.15
CA SER A 168 2.88 -0.81 -6.46
C SER A 168 2.19 -2.16 -6.36
N THR A 169 1.78 -2.71 -7.50
CA THR A 169 1.40 -4.12 -7.57
C THR A 169 2.55 -5.01 -7.07
N ASP A 170 2.23 -6.23 -6.68
CA ASP A 170 3.21 -7.23 -6.19
C ASP A 170 4.46 -7.30 -7.08
N PRO A 171 5.61 -7.86 -6.59
CA PRO A 171 6.89 -7.91 -7.32
C PRO A 171 6.87 -8.83 -8.54
N VAL A 172 5.76 -8.82 -9.29
CA VAL A 172 5.46 -9.58 -10.49
C VAL A 172 4.80 -8.66 -11.52
N GLY A 173 4.82 -9.04 -12.79
CA GLY A 173 4.25 -8.21 -13.85
C GLY A 173 4.91 -6.83 -13.93
N PRO A 174 4.13 -5.75 -14.14
CA PRO A 174 4.64 -4.37 -14.23
C PRO A 174 5.39 -3.89 -12.97
N GLY A 175 4.96 -4.35 -11.78
CA GLY A 175 5.59 -4.01 -10.50
C GLY A 175 7.02 -4.54 -10.35
N LYS A 176 7.39 -5.62 -11.06
CA LYS A 176 8.72 -6.27 -10.94
C LYS A 176 9.89 -5.30 -11.12
N ALA A 177 9.76 -4.31 -11.98
CA ALA A 177 10.80 -3.31 -12.24
C ALA A 177 11.15 -2.49 -10.98
N LEU A 178 10.18 -2.25 -10.09
CA LEU A 178 10.36 -1.51 -8.84
C LEU A 178 11.04 -2.33 -7.73
N PHE A 179 11.23 -3.64 -7.93
CA PHE A 179 11.93 -4.52 -6.99
C PHE A 179 13.31 -4.97 -7.50
N GLN A 180 13.70 -4.51 -8.72
CA GLN A 180 14.99 -4.87 -9.34
C GLN A 180 15.98 -3.70 -9.31
N GLY A 181 17.28 -4.08 -9.28
CA GLY A 181 18.50 -3.33 -9.41
C GLY A 181 18.44 -1.80 -9.43
N GLY A 182 18.95 -1.17 -8.40
CA GLY A 182 19.11 0.28 -8.36
C GLY A 182 17.87 1.09 -7.93
N PHE A 183 16.64 0.52 -7.97
CA PHE A 183 15.44 1.26 -7.56
C PHE A 183 15.51 1.67 -6.08
N TYR A 184 15.91 0.77 -5.19
CA TYR A 184 16.09 1.13 -3.78
C TYR A 184 17.12 2.23 -3.61
N THR A 185 18.25 2.17 -4.33
CA THR A 185 19.25 3.24 -4.33
C THR A 185 18.64 4.57 -4.76
N SER A 186 17.83 4.57 -5.82
CA SER A 186 17.12 5.76 -6.30
C SER A 186 16.17 6.34 -5.25
N VAL A 187 15.37 5.48 -4.58
CA VAL A 187 14.47 5.88 -3.49
C VAL A 187 15.26 6.54 -2.36
N PHE A 188 16.35 5.90 -1.91
CA PHE A 188 17.14 6.45 -0.81
C PHE A 188 17.94 7.69 -1.21
N ASN A 189 18.34 7.87 -2.46
CA ASN A 189 18.95 9.11 -2.96
C ASN A 189 17.93 10.25 -2.99
N ALA A 190 16.67 9.98 -3.32
CA ALA A 190 15.61 10.97 -3.34
C ALA A 190 15.14 11.38 -1.93
N LEU A 191 15.31 10.51 -0.93
CA LEU A 191 14.99 10.81 0.46
C LEU A 191 15.97 11.78 1.10
N THR A 192 15.46 12.68 1.96
CA THR A 192 16.26 13.54 2.85
C THR A 192 17.17 12.70 3.77
N ASN A 193 18.09 13.37 4.47
CA ASN A 193 19.05 12.70 5.37
C ASN A 193 18.40 11.97 6.54
N ASP A 194 17.17 12.31 6.89
CA ASP A 194 16.33 11.69 7.92
C ASP A 194 15.06 11.02 7.35
N GLY A 195 15.02 10.90 6.01
CA GLY A 195 13.85 10.43 5.29
C GLY A 195 13.50 8.97 5.56
N ILE A 196 12.25 8.65 5.29
CA ILE A 196 11.63 7.34 5.54
C ILE A 196 10.95 6.86 4.26
N ALA A 197 11.18 5.60 3.91
CA ALA A 197 10.41 4.91 2.88
C ALA A 197 9.59 3.77 3.49
N ILE A 198 8.42 3.50 2.90
CA ILE A 198 7.65 2.30 3.17
C ILE A 198 7.30 1.62 1.84
N PHE A 199 7.40 0.29 1.81
CA PHE A 199 7.22 -0.53 0.61
C PHE A 199 6.12 -1.56 0.86
N GLN A 200 5.17 -1.67 -0.06
CA GLN A 200 4.25 -2.79 -0.12
C GLN A 200 5.02 -4.06 -0.50
N LEU A 201 4.73 -5.20 0.15
CA LEU A 201 5.47 -6.46 -0.10
C LEU A 201 4.58 -7.70 -0.27
N GLY A 202 3.35 -7.67 0.22
CA GLY A 202 2.44 -8.81 0.15
C GLY A 202 2.37 -9.65 1.43
N PRO A 203 1.59 -10.74 1.41
CA PRO A 203 1.40 -11.61 2.58
C PRO A 203 2.68 -12.35 2.98
N PHE A 204 2.97 -12.42 4.29
CA PHE A 204 4.16 -13.11 4.81
C PHE A 204 4.23 -14.59 4.41
N ILE A 205 3.09 -15.25 4.38
CA ILE A 205 3.02 -16.68 4.14
C ILE A 205 3.40 -17.04 2.68
N ASP A 206 3.14 -16.12 1.74
CA ASP A 206 3.42 -16.32 0.33
C ASP A 206 4.80 -15.77 -0.08
N PHE A 207 5.20 -14.67 0.54
CA PHE A 207 6.38 -13.89 0.16
C PHE A 207 7.52 -13.87 1.19
N GLY A 208 7.47 -14.70 2.26
CA GLY A 208 8.41 -14.63 3.38
C GLY A 208 9.90 -14.62 3.01
N LEU A 209 10.32 -15.42 2.02
CA LEU A 209 11.71 -15.42 1.53
C LEU A 209 12.03 -14.12 0.76
N ILE A 210 11.10 -13.61 -0.05
CA ILE A 210 11.24 -12.37 -0.80
C ILE A 210 11.31 -11.20 0.18
N ILE A 211 10.44 -11.16 1.18
CA ILE A 211 10.42 -10.15 2.24
C ILE A 211 11.77 -10.08 2.97
N LYS A 212 12.34 -11.24 3.36
CA LYS A 212 13.68 -11.32 3.98
C LYS A 212 14.77 -10.82 3.05
N SER A 213 14.71 -11.18 1.77
CA SER A 213 15.67 -10.71 0.76
C SER A 213 15.61 -9.20 0.58
N ILE A 214 14.40 -8.61 0.50
CA ILE A 214 14.20 -7.17 0.39
C ILE A 214 14.70 -6.46 1.65
N ALA A 215 14.37 -6.96 2.84
CA ALA A 215 14.87 -6.40 4.09
C ALA A 215 16.42 -6.33 4.12
N LYS A 216 17.10 -7.39 3.65
CA LYS A 216 18.56 -7.40 3.54
C LYS A 216 19.08 -6.31 2.60
N LYS A 217 18.42 -6.10 1.44
CA LYS A 217 18.80 -5.03 0.49
C LYS A 217 18.59 -3.64 1.12
N LEU A 218 17.48 -3.43 1.81
CA LEU A 218 17.17 -2.14 2.43
C LEU A 218 18.13 -1.78 3.57
N LYS A 219 18.67 -2.76 4.31
CA LYS A 219 19.69 -2.55 5.34
C LYS A 219 20.99 -1.94 4.83
N ALA A 220 21.26 -2.03 3.51
CA ALA A 220 22.40 -1.35 2.89
C ALA A 220 22.18 0.18 2.76
N HIS A 221 20.95 0.67 2.86
CA HIS A 221 20.57 2.05 2.64
C HIS A 221 19.96 2.75 3.86
N ALA A 222 19.43 1.98 4.81
CA ALA A 222 18.70 2.48 5.96
C ALA A 222 19.26 1.92 7.27
N ARG A 223 19.32 2.76 8.29
CA ARG A 223 19.75 2.35 9.63
C ARG A 223 18.72 1.44 10.31
N PHE A 224 17.44 1.70 10.09
CA PHE A 224 16.34 0.95 10.67
C PHE A 224 15.46 0.39 9.55
N VAL A 225 15.27 -0.93 9.58
CA VAL A 225 14.39 -1.65 8.64
C VAL A 225 13.46 -2.52 9.47
N CYS A 226 12.18 -2.21 9.42
CA CYS A 226 11.16 -2.82 10.26
C CYS A 226 10.00 -3.31 9.39
N PRO A 227 9.64 -4.60 9.46
CA PRO A 227 8.37 -5.05 8.88
C PRO A 227 7.21 -4.39 9.62
N VAL A 228 6.15 -4.11 8.88
CA VAL A 228 4.88 -3.59 9.38
C VAL A 228 3.80 -4.58 8.97
N ARG A 229 3.11 -5.17 9.93
CA ARG A 229 2.06 -6.16 9.67
C ARG A 229 0.67 -5.58 9.87
N LEU A 230 -0.28 -6.09 9.09
CA LEU A 230 -1.69 -5.71 9.20
C LEU A 230 -2.58 -6.88 8.75
N PRO A 231 -3.77 -7.05 9.34
CA PRO A 231 -4.76 -7.98 8.82
C PRO A 231 -5.40 -7.39 7.58
N MET A 232 -5.52 -8.19 6.52
CA MET A 232 -6.24 -7.81 5.30
C MET A 232 -7.22 -8.93 4.94
N PRO A 233 -8.49 -8.83 5.39
CA PRO A 233 -9.50 -9.87 5.17
C PRO A 233 -9.74 -10.20 3.70
N SER A 234 -9.65 -9.20 2.80
CA SER A 234 -9.79 -9.41 1.36
C SER A 234 -8.54 -9.94 0.68
N TYR A 235 -7.38 -9.99 1.38
CA TYR A 235 -6.13 -10.52 0.82
C TYR A 235 -5.78 -11.86 1.46
N SER A 236 -5.54 -12.89 0.65
CA SER A 236 -5.00 -14.17 1.10
C SER A 236 -5.62 -14.73 2.40
N CYS A 237 -6.94 -14.82 2.49
CA CYS A 237 -7.74 -15.40 3.59
C CYS A 237 -6.96 -15.73 4.89
N GLY A 238 -6.95 -14.78 5.82
CA GLY A 238 -6.41 -14.99 7.17
C GLY A 238 -4.87 -14.92 7.27
N SER A 239 -4.16 -14.52 6.20
CA SER A 239 -2.73 -14.21 6.29
C SER A 239 -2.54 -12.73 6.63
N GLU A 240 -1.51 -12.45 7.46
CA GLU A 240 -1.11 -11.07 7.68
C GLU A 240 -0.34 -10.52 6.48
N TYR A 241 -0.72 -9.33 6.06
CA TYR A 241 -0.04 -8.58 5.02
C TYR A 241 1.16 -7.82 5.58
N CYS A 242 2.16 -7.57 4.75
CA CYS A 242 3.40 -6.94 5.15
C CYS A 242 3.74 -5.72 4.32
N PHE A 243 4.07 -4.63 5.01
CA PHE A 243 4.90 -3.56 4.45
C PHE A 243 6.30 -3.61 5.05
N MET A 244 7.26 -2.95 4.41
CA MET A 244 8.59 -2.77 4.97
C MET A 244 8.90 -1.29 5.13
N LEU A 245 9.00 -0.84 6.37
CA LEU A 245 9.44 0.51 6.72
C LEU A 245 10.96 0.55 6.77
N ALA A 246 11.55 1.53 6.11
CA ALA A 246 12.99 1.75 6.11
C ALA A 246 13.31 3.23 6.41
N SER A 247 14.03 3.48 7.48
CA SER A 247 14.35 4.82 7.98
C SER A 247 15.86 5.05 8.04
N LYS A 248 16.33 6.19 7.52
CA LYS A 248 17.74 6.54 7.54
C LYS A 248 18.27 6.86 8.95
N LYS A 249 17.47 7.55 9.78
CA LYS A 249 17.93 8.02 11.11
C LYS A 249 16.98 7.74 12.26
N ILE A 250 15.69 7.66 11.99
CA ILE A 250 14.66 7.62 13.02
C ILE A 250 14.34 6.17 13.34
N ASP A 251 14.44 5.81 14.62
CA ASP A 251 14.06 4.47 15.09
C ASP A 251 12.56 4.39 15.35
N PRO A 252 11.79 3.62 14.53
CA PRO A 252 10.35 3.52 14.70
C PRO A 252 9.95 2.87 16.03
N ALA A 253 10.78 1.97 16.56
CA ALA A 253 10.51 1.25 17.79
C ALA A 253 10.57 2.15 19.04
N LYS A 254 11.22 3.30 18.95
CA LYS A 254 11.32 4.28 20.06
C LYS A 254 10.12 5.23 20.16
N LEU A 255 9.18 5.17 19.22
CA LEU A 255 7.99 6.02 19.25
C LEU A 255 6.95 5.42 20.18
N THR A 256 6.75 6.03 21.33
CA THR A 256 5.72 5.61 22.29
C THR A 256 4.31 6.02 21.82
N PRO A 257 3.24 5.37 22.32
CA PRO A 257 1.87 5.82 22.05
C PRO A 257 1.62 7.27 22.45
N GLY A 258 2.28 7.76 23.48
CA GLY A 258 2.20 9.17 23.91
C GLY A 258 2.74 10.13 22.84
N ILE A 259 3.95 9.87 22.32
CA ILE A 259 4.54 10.67 21.22
C ILE A 259 3.66 10.62 19.98
N LEU A 260 3.19 9.44 19.61
CA LEU A 260 2.34 9.24 18.43
C LEU A 260 0.97 9.93 18.60
N GLY A 261 0.38 9.87 19.82
CA GLY A 261 -0.87 10.54 20.14
C GLY A 261 -0.76 12.07 20.06
N GLN A 262 0.32 12.64 20.57
CA GLN A 262 0.61 14.08 20.42
C GLN A 262 0.75 14.47 18.93
N ARG A 263 1.50 13.71 18.14
CA ARG A 263 1.63 13.95 16.69
C ARG A 263 0.30 13.84 15.97
N LEU A 264 -0.53 12.84 16.33
CA LEU A 264 -1.86 12.64 15.76
C LEU A 264 -2.75 13.87 16.03
N ALA A 265 -2.84 14.29 17.29
CA ALA A 265 -3.65 15.44 17.68
C ALA A 265 -3.20 16.75 16.99
N LEU A 266 -1.88 17.00 16.95
CA LEU A 266 -1.33 18.21 16.35
C LEU A 266 -1.49 18.26 14.82
N ARG A 267 -1.32 17.12 14.14
CA ARG A 267 -1.27 17.08 12.66
C ARG A 267 -2.63 16.86 12.02
N LEU A 268 -3.42 15.92 12.53
CA LEU A 268 -4.70 15.59 11.95
C LEU A 268 -5.84 16.43 12.53
N LYS A 269 -5.72 16.88 13.78
CA LYS A 269 -6.76 17.63 14.48
C LYS A 269 -8.10 16.87 14.41
N HIS A 270 -9.18 17.53 14.02
CA HIS A 270 -10.52 16.92 13.87
C HIS A 270 -10.55 15.80 12.81
N LYS A 271 -9.62 15.80 11.84
CA LYS A 271 -9.54 14.74 10.83
C LYS A 271 -9.17 13.37 11.43
N ALA A 272 -8.56 13.33 12.61
CA ALA A 272 -8.28 12.08 13.32
C ALA A 272 -9.56 11.27 13.59
N ASN A 273 -10.72 11.93 13.76
CA ASN A 273 -11.99 11.25 14.00
C ASN A 273 -12.51 10.45 12.78
N SER A 274 -11.95 10.67 11.59
CA SER A 274 -12.29 9.91 10.40
C SER A 274 -11.48 8.64 10.20
N LEU A 275 -10.48 8.38 11.06
CA LEU A 275 -9.70 7.16 11.03
C LEU A 275 -10.54 5.99 11.55
N LYS A 276 -10.51 4.88 10.83
CA LYS A 276 -11.27 3.67 11.16
C LYS A 276 -10.39 2.59 11.79
N TYR A 277 -9.11 2.59 11.48
CA TYR A 277 -8.19 1.54 11.92
C TYR A 277 -6.96 2.08 12.66
N TYR A 278 -6.28 3.08 12.09
CA TYR A 278 -5.03 3.58 12.64
C TYR A 278 -5.22 4.27 13.99
N SER A 279 -4.40 3.90 14.94
CA SER A 279 -4.23 4.56 16.23
C SER A 279 -2.76 4.48 16.66
N PRO A 280 -2.32 5.26 17.69
CA PRO A 280 -1.00 5.12 18.28
C PRO A 280 -0.67 3.70 18.73
N GLN A 281 -1.66 2.98 19.25
CA GLN A 281 -1.52 1.59 19.71
C GLN A 281 -1.37 0.63 18.53
N ILE A 282 -2.18 0.79 17.48
CA ILE A 282 -2.06 0.03 16.23
C ILE A 282 -0.70 0.27 15.57
N HIS A 283 -0.21 1.50 15.56
CA HIS A 283 1.13 1.81 15.04
C HIS A 283 2.20 0.93 15.69
N GLN A 284 2.22 0.86 17.02
CA GLN A 284 3.19 0.02 17.72
C GLN A 284 2.96 -1.48 17.53
N ALA A 285 1.70 -1.92 17.60
CA ALA A 285 1.33 -3.33 17.43
C ALA A 285 1.74 -3.83 16.03
N SER A 286 1.60 -2.99 15.00
CA SER A 286 2.00 -3.32 13.63
C SER A 286 3.51 -3.56 13.45
N LEU A 287 4.36 -3.06 14.36
CA LEU A 287 5.81 -3.29 14.34
C LEU A 287 6.23 -4.54 15.12
N VAL A 288 5.31 -5.20 15.83
CA VAL A 288 5.61 -6.42 16.60
C VAL A 288 5.50 -7.64 15.69
N MET A 289 6.62 -8.35 15.51
CA MET A 289 6.70 -9.52 14.62
C MET A 289 6.75 -10.84 15.39
N PRO A 290 5.98 -11.87 14.95
CA PRO A 290 6.21 -13.24 15.36
C PRO A 290 7.66 -13.67 15.13
N LYS A 291 8.19 -14.55 15.99
CA LYS A 291 9.62 -14.98 15.90
C LYS A 291 10.00 -15.49 14.52
N ILE A 292 9.09 -16.23 13.85
CA ILE A 292 9.32 -16.83 12.53
C ILE A 292 9.47 -15.78 11.41
N TRP A 293 8.91 -14.56 11.58
CA TRP A 293 8.91 -13.49 10.58
C TRP A 293 9.90 -12.36 10.88
N ARG A 294 10.74 -12.54 11.90
CA ARG A 294 11.83 -11.58 12.17
C ARG A 294 12.82 -11.55 11.01
N VAL A 295 13.16 -10.36 10.54
CA VAL A 295 14.06 -10.08 9.40
C VAL A 295 15.41 -9.52 9.87
#